data_c15dec9c409321c0ac9b1a1dbb94e6e2
#
_entry.id   c15dec9c409321c0ac9b1a1dbb94e6e2
#
_cell.length_a   1.000
_cell.length_b   1.000
_cell.length_c   1.000
_cell.angle_alpha   90.00
_cell.angle_beta   90.00
_cell.angle_gamma   90.00
#
_symmetry.space_group_name_H-M   'P 1'
#
loop_
_entity.id
_entity.type
_entity.pdbx_description
1 polymer ?
#
loop_
_entity_poly.entity_id
_entity_poly.type
_entity_poly.pdbx_seq_one_letter_code
_entity_poly.pdbx_strand_id
1 'polypeptide(L)'
;SEAVKNLFEEKQFTPTMVFSSESQDKAPYEKYLGLEVSLVDPDRSFFNVSATKIRTTPFQYWKFIPKEVRPFFAKTIAILGGESSGKSVLVSKLAAVFNTTSAWEYGREYVFEKLGGDEQAMQYSDYPQMALGHQRYIDYAVRHAHKVAIIDTDFITTQAFCIQYEGKAHPFLDSMIKEYPFDVTILLKNNTKWVDDGLRSLGNQKQRQQFQQLLKKLLDKY
;
A
#
# COMPACT_ATOMS: atom_id res chain seq x y z
N SER A 1 18.32 -11.91 -26.89
CA SER A 1 18.47 -10.58 -27.47
C SER A 1 19.81 -9.99 -27.07
N GLU A 2 20.27 -8.98 -27.79
CA GLU A 2 21.52 -8.23 -27.51
C GLU A 2 21.59 -7.77 -26.05
N ALA A 3 20.48 -7.23 -25.52
CA ALA A 3 20.40 -6.78 -24.14
C ALA A 3 20.72 -7.88 -23.10
N VAL A 4 20.36 -9.13 -23.38
CA VAL A 4 20.66 -10.27 -22.48
C VAL A 4 22.14 -10.63 -22.55
N LYS A 5 22.77 -10.58 -23.73
CA LYS A 5 24.22 -10.80 -23.88
C LYS A 5 25.01 -9.74 -23.16
N ASN A 6 24.67 -8.47 -23.35
CA ASN A 6 25.30 -7.34 -22.66
C ASN A 6 25.21 -7.48 -21.14
N LEU A 7 24.07 -7.95 -20.62
CA LEU A 7 23.90 -8.22 -19.20
C LEU A 7 24.81 -9.34 -18.69
N PHE A 8 25.00 -10.40 -19.48
CA PHE A 8 25.91 -11.49 -19.13
C PHE A 8 27.36 -10.98 -19.04
N GLU A 9 27.78 -10.16 -20.01
CA GLU A 9 29.09 -9.51 -20.01
C GLU A 9 29.29 -8.58 -18.82
N GLU A 10 28.32 -7.68 -18.57
CA GLU A 10 28.35 -6.76 -17.44
C GLU A 10 28.47 -7.48 -16.10
N LYS A 11 27.74 -8.59 -15.93
CA LYS A 11 27.76 -9.40 -14.69
C LYS A 11 28.87 -10.46 -14.66
N GLN A 12 29.72 -10.52 -15.69
CA GLN A 12 30.76 -11.55 -15.82
C GLN A 12 30.19 -12.98 -15.65
N PHE A 13 28.98 -13.19 -16.16
CA PHE A 13 28.26 -14.46 -16.05
C PHE A 13 28.30 -15.19 -17.38
N THR A 14 28.77 -16.45 -17.38
CA THR A 14 28.83 -17.31 -18.56
C THR A 14 27.81 -18.45 -18.41
N PRO A 15 26.58 -18.28 -18.92
CA PRO A 15 25.58 -19.33 -18.86
C PRO A 15 25.97 -20.48 -19.79
N THR A 16 25.64 -21.71 -19.40
CA THR A 16 25.90 -22.91 -20.19
C THR A 16 24.62 -23.47 -20.81
N MET A 17 23.46 -23.14 -20.25
CA MET A 17 22.15 -23.66 -20.67
C MET A 17 21.05 -22.67 -20.33
N VAL A 18 19.96 -22.70 -21.08
CA VAL A 18 18.70 -21.98 -20.81
C VAL A 18 17.60 -22.96 -20.46
N PHE A 19 16.84 -22.66 -19.41
CA PHE A 19 15.62 -23.38 -19.08
C PHE A 19 14.41 -22.55 -19.50
N SER A 20 13.46 -23.14 -20.24
CA SER A 20 12.19 -22.52 -20.59
C SER A 20 11.03 -23.50 -20.45
N SER A 21 9.84 -23.01 -20.16
CA SER A 21 8.61 -23.79 -20.22
C SER A 21 7.81 -23.54 -21.51
N GLU A 22 8.30 -22.69 -22.41
CA GLU A 22 7.64 -22.32 -23.64
C GLU A 22 8.39 -22.95 -24.84
N SER A 23 7.77 -23.90 -25.50
CA SER A 23 8.39 -24.60 -26.64
C SER A 23 8.80 -23.67 -27.79
N GLN A 24 8.05 -22.59 -27.96
CA GLN A 24 8.34 -21.54 -28.95
C GLN A 24 9.61 -20.74 -28.68
N ASP A 25 10.09 -20.70 -27.42
CA ASP A 25 11.29 -19.98 -27.05
C ASP A 25 12.58 -20.70 -27.40
N LYS A 26 12.50 -22.01 -27.63
CA LYS A 26 13.66 -22.88 -27.88
C LYS A 26 14.51 -22.36 -29.03
N ALA A 27 13.94 -22.33 -30.23
CA ALA A 27 14.68 -21.95 -31.45
C ALA A 27 15.23 -20.52 -31.39
N PRO A 28 14.47 -19.49 -30.92
CA PRO A 28 15.01 -18.15 -30.71
C PRO A 28 16.22 -18.10 -29.76
N TYR A 29 16.15 -18.76 -28.61
CA TYR A 29 17.24 -18.71 -27.63
C TYR A 29 18.48 -19.47 -28.12
N GLU A 30 18.33 -20.63 -28.73
CA GLU A 30 19.45 -21.38 -29.36
C GLU A 30 20.12 -20.49 -30.42
N LYS A 31 19.33 -19.84 -31.29
CA LYS A 31 19.84 -18.98 -32.36
C LYS A 31 20.55 -17.74 -31.85
N TYR A 32 19.93 -17.00 -30.89
CA TYR A 32 20.41 -15.67 -30.48
C TYR A 32 21.44 -15.74 -29.34
N LEU A 33 21.36 -16.71 -28.44
CA LEU A 33 22.27 -16.85 -27.33
C LEU A 33 23.39 -17.87 -27.59
N GLY A 34 23.19 -18.78 -28.53
CA GLY A 34 24.14 -19.89 -28.80
C GLY A 34 24.19 -20.90 -27.66
N LEU A 35 23.09 -21.03 -26.88
CA LEU A 35 23.02 -21.87 -25.70
C LEU A 35 21.98 -23.00 -25.95
N GLU A 36 22.25 -24.17 -25.39
CA GLU A 36 21.27 -25.26 -25.37
C GLU A 36 20.05 -24.84 -24.53
N VAL A 37 18.84 -25.18 -25.03
CA VAL A 37 17.58 -24.89 -24.32
C VAL A 37 16.94 -26.20 -23.86
N SER A 38 16.84 -26.34 -22.55
CA SER A 38 16.10 -27.45 -21.91
C SER A 38 14.65 -27.00 -21.61
N LEU A 39 13.68 -27.70 -22.12
CA LEU A 39 12.26 -27.46 -21.85
C LEU A 39 11.85 -28.11 -20.53
N VAL A 40 11.31 -27.34 -19.61
CA VAL A 40 10.83 -27.80 -18.31
C VAL A 40 9.31 -27.64 -18.27
N ASP A 41 8.58 -28.72 -18.08
CA ASP A 41 7.13 -28.76 -17.98
C ASP A 41 6.38 -27.97 -19.10
N PRO A 42 6.71 -28.16 -20.40
CA PRO A 42 6.13 -27.39 -21.50
C PRO A 42 4.61 -27.54 -21.58
N ASP A 43 4.07 -28.68 -21.21
CA ASP A 43 2.63 -28.95 -21.17
C ASP A 43 1.96 -28.47 -19.86
N ARG A 44 2.77 -27.91 -18.92
CA ARG A 44 2.31 -27.46 -17.61
C ARG A 44 1.54 -28.53 -16.82
N SER A 45 1.98 -29.75 -16.92
CA SER A 45 1.37 -30.89 -16.24
C SER A 45 1.69 -30.95 -14.77
N PHE A 46 2.86 -30.45 -14.34
CA PHE A 46 3.27 -30.34 -12.94
C PHE A 46 2.83 -29.05 -12.32
N PHE A 47 3.03 -27.93 -13.03
CA PHE A 47 2.69 -26.60 -12.55
C PHE A 47 1.76 -25.89 -13.54
N ASN A 48 0.45 -26.01 -13.32
CA ASN A 48 -0.54 -25.35 -14.18
C ASN A 48 -0.60 -23.84 -13.96
N VAL A 49 0.54 -23.16 -14.17
CA VAL A 49 0.73 -21.71 -13.99
C VAL A 49 1.51 -21.14 -15.17
N SER A 50 1.21 -19.89 -15.51
CA SER A 50 1.98 -19.10 -16.48
C SER A 50 2.06 -17.64 -16.03
N ALA A 51 3.02 -16.90 -16.56
CA ALA A 51 3.13 -15.46 -16.32
C ALA A 51 1.83 -14.72 -16.71
N THR A 52 1.16 -15.15 -17.78
CA THR A 52 -0.13 -14.60 -18.19
C THR A 52 -1.21 -14.86 -17.13
N LYS A 53 -1.34 -16.10 -16.65
CA LYS A 53 -2.29 -16.44 -15.57
C LYS A 53 -2.03 -15.65 -14.31
N ILE A 54 -0.76 -15.49 -13.91
CA ILE A 54 -0.38 -14.69 -12.75
C ILE A 54 -0.79 -13.22 -12.95
N ARG A 55 -0.48 -12.61 -14.10
CA ARG A 55 -0.84 -11.21 -14.37
C ARG A 55 -2.34 -10.99 -14.43
N THR A 56 -3.10 -11.96 -14.96
CA THR A 56 -4.56 -11.83 -15.11
C THR A 56 -5.31 -12.05 -13.80
N THR A 57 -4.87 -13.04 -13.00
CA THR A 57 -5.55 -13.42 -11.75
C THR A 57 -4.53 -13.71 -10.64
N PRO A 58 -3.76 -12.68 -10.20
CA PRO A 58 -2.64 -12.86 -9.28
C PRO A 58 -3.05 -13.51 -7.96
N PHE A 59 -4.23 -13.19 -7.44
CA PHE A 59 -4.71 -13.72 -6.16
C PHE A 59 -4.99 -15.21 -6.18
N GLN A 60 -5.38 -15.77 -7.34
CA GLN A 60 -5.56 -17.20 -7.51
C GLN A 60 -4.21 -17.93 -7.52
N TYR A 61 -3.19 -17.32 -8.11
CA TYR A 61 -1.85 -17.88 -8.27
C TYR A 61 -0.84 -17.32 -7.26
N TRP A 62 -1.29 -16.72 -6.16
CA TRP A 62 -0.46 -16.03 -5.18
C TRP A 62 0.73 -16.83 -4.66
N LYS A 63 0.55 -18.13 -4.43
CA LYS A 63 1.60 -19.05 -3.95
C LYS A 63 2.78 -19.18 -4.91
N PHE A 64 2.57 -18.93 -6.21
CA PHE A 64 3.59 -19.00 -7.25
C PHE A 64 4.32 -17.67 -7.48
N ILE A 65 3.86 -16.59 -6.85
CA ILE A 65 4.50 -15.28 -6.98
C ILE A 65 5.63 -15.19 -5.95
N PRO A 66 6.89 -14.95 -6.37
CA PRO A 66 8.00 -14.71 -5.44
C PRO A 66 7.65 -13.57 -4.47
N LYS A 67 8.10 -13.68 -3.23
CA LYS A 67 7.77 -12.71 -2.17
C LYS A 67 8.15 -11.28 -2.55
N GLU A 68 9.27 -11.11 -3.23
CA GLU A 68 9.83 -9.84 -3.69
C GLU A 68 8.95 -9.15 -4.75
N VAL A 69 8.13 -9.92 -5.47
CA VAL A 69 7.25 -9.44 -6.53
C VAL A 69 5.81 -9.23 -6.05
N ARG A 70 5.43 -9.85 -4.92
CA ARG A 70 4.07 -9.75 -4.36
C ARG A 70 3.58 -8.33 -4.11
N PRO A 71 4.42 -7.37 -3.66
CA PRO A 71 3.98 -5.98 -3.46
C PRO A 71 3.39 -5.33 -4.71
N PHE A 72 3.87 -5.71 -5.90
CA PHE A 72 3.32 -5.22 -7.16
C PHE A 72 1.86 -5.63 -7.41
N PHE A 73 1.45 -6.77 -6.86
CA PHE A 73 0.09 -7.31 -7.01
C PHE A 73 -0.79 -7.09 -5.79
N ALA A 74 -0.20 -6.72 -4.65
CA ALA A 74 -0.96 -6.45 -3.44
C ALA A 74 -1.90 -5.26 -3.65
N LYS A 75 -3.10 -5.35 -3.07
CA LYS A 75 -4.09 -4.29 -3.10
C LYS A 75 -4.14 -3.56 -1.75
N THR A 76 -4.40 -2.27 -1.79
CA THR A 76 -4.48 -1.41 -0.61
C THR A 76 -5.92 -1.03 -0.29
N ILE A 77 -6.30 -1.19 0.97
CA ILE A 77 -7.64 -0.83 1.47
C ILE A 77 -7.47 0.18 2.60
N ALA A 78 -7.80 1.43 2.34
CA ALA A 78 -7.76 2.50 3.34
C ALA A 78 -9.09 2.59 4.10
N ILE A 79 -9.02 2.65 5.43
CA ILE A 79 -10.17 2.80 6.33
C ILE A 79 -10.14 4.21 6.89
N LEU A 80 -11.09 5.02 6.47
CA LEU A 80 -11.22 6.43 6.84
C LEU A 80 -12.40 6.67 7.78
N GLY A 81 -12.37 7.79 8.45
CA GLY A 81 -13.45 8.26 9.32
C GLY A 81 -12.94 9.21 10.39
N GLY A 82 -13.84 9.92 11.03
CA GLY A 82 -13.51 10.82 12.15
C GLY A 82 -13.01 10.08 13.38
N GLU A 83 -12.66 10.83 14.39
CA GLU A 83 -12.28 10.28 15.70
C GLU A 83 -13.37 9.39 16.28
N SER A 84 -12.98 8.35 16.99
CA SER A 84 -13.90 7.37 17.60
C SER A 84 -14.88 6.68 16.61
N SER A 85 -14.61 6.65 15.31
CA SER A 85 -15.43 5.96 14.32
C SER A 85 -15.21 4.43 14.28
N GLY A 86 -14.20 3.93 14.98
CA GLY A 86 -13.85 2.51 15.02
C GLY A 86 -12.88 2.03 13.94
N LYS A 87 -12.17 2.96 13.25
CA LYS A 87 -11.18 2.65 12.20
C LYS A 87 -10.20 1.57 12.63
N SER A 88 -9.40 1.85 13.65
CA SER A 88 -8.31 0.96 14.10
C SER A 88 -8.81 -0.42 14.53
N VAL A 89 -10.01 -0.50 15.11
CA VAL A 89 -10.66 -1.78 15.44
C VAL A 89 -11.01 -2.55 14.16
N LEU A 90 -11.58 -1.87 13.16
CA LEU A 90 -11.92 -2.49 11.89
C LEU A 90 -10.65 -2.92 11.13
N VAL A 91 -9.63 -2.08 11.07
CA VAL A 91 -8.32 -2.38 10.48
C VAL A 91 -7.73 -3.66 11.07
N SER A 92 -7.65 -3.73 12.40
CA SER A 92 -7.14 -4.91 13.10
C SER A 92 -7.94 -6.18 12.80
N LYS A 93 -9.27 -6.09 12.80
CA LYS A 93 -10.16 -7.22 12.48
C LYS A 93 -10.04 -7.68 11.03
N LEU A 94 -9.98 -6.74 10.08
CA LEU A 94 -9.80 -7.08 8.67
C LEU A 94 -8.43 -7.70 8.40
N ALA A 95 -7.36 -7.15 8.99
CA ALA A 95 -6.03 -7.73 8.88
C ALA A 95 -6.01 -9.20 9.40
N ALA A 96 -6.67 -9.47 10.52
CA ALA A 96 -6.80 -10.82 11.04
C ALA A 96 -7.63 -11.74 10.14
N VAL A 97 -8.79 -11.29 9.64
CA VAL A 97 -9.67 -12.06 8.75
C VAL A 97 -8.98 -12.41 7.44
N PHE A 98 -8.25 -11.48 6.85
CA PHE A 98 -7.52 -11.70 5.60
C PHE A 98 -6.14 -12.33 5.82
N ASN A 99 -5.75 -12.58 7.07
CA ASN A 99 -4.41 -13.07 7.44
C ASN A 99 -3.30 -12.26 6.76
N THR A 100 -3.35 -10.94 6.93
CA THR A 100 -2.48 -9.99 6.25
C THR A 100 -1.95 -8.92 7.21
N THR A 101 -1.16 -8.02 6.67
CA THR A 101 -0.56 -6.89 7.37
C THR A 101 -1.46 -5.66 7.36
N SER A 102 -1.26 -4.78 8.32
CA SER A 102 -1.87 -3.45 8.36
C SER A 102 -0.82 -2.37 8.60
N ALA A 103 -1.11 -1.15 8.12
CA ALA A 103 -0.39 0.06 8.50
C ALA A 103 -1.25 0.83 9.51
N TRP A 104 -0.64 1.18 10.65
CA TRP A 104 -1.26 1.98 11.69
C TRP A 104 -1.15 3.47 11.36
N GLU A 105 -2.03 4.27 11.93
CA GLU A 105 -1.99 5.73 11.85
C GLU A 105 -0.70 6.27 12.51
N TYR A 106 0.23 6.80 11.71
CA TYR A 106 1.51 7.31 12.20
C TYR A 106 1.39 8.61 13.01
N GLY A 107 0.29 9.36 12.84
CA GLY A 107 0.08 10.63 13.54
C GLY A 107 0.22 10.54 15.05
N ARG A 108 -0.29 9.48 15.66
CA ARG A 108 -0.16 9.23 17.11
C ARG A 108 1.29 9.04 17.53
N GLU A 109 2.04 8.24 16.79
CA GLU A 109 3.45 7.99 17.06
C GLU A 109 4.27 9.28 16.90
N TYR A 110 3.97 10.06 15.85
CA TYR A 110 4.58 11.37 15.64
C TYR A 110 4.39 12.31 16.84
N VAL A 111 3.17 12.40 17.38
CA VAL A 111 2.87 13.22 18.56
C VAL A 111 3.69 12.75 19.78
N PHE A 112 3.77 11.44 20.02
CA PHE A 112 4.58 10.93 21.13
C PHE A 112 6.07 11.13 20.93
N GLU A 113 6.61 10.83 19.76
CA GLU A 113 8.05 10.88 19.52
C GLU A 113 8.60 12.30 19.33
N LYS A 114 7.83 13.18 18.67
CA LYS A 114 8.30 14.50 18.25
C LYS A 114 7.75 15.64 19.08
N LEU A 115 6.56 15.48 19.64
CA LEU A 115 5.86 16.54 20.36
C LEU A 115 5.68 16.24 21.85
N GLY A 116 6.35 15.19 22.37
CA GLY A 116 6.29 14.82 23.78
C GLY A 116 4.90 14.43 24.29
N GLY A 117 4.03 13.98 23.41
CA GLY A 117 2.65 13.59 23.72
C GLY A 117 1.64 14.74 23.68
N ASP A 118 2.05 15.94 23.31
CA ASP A 118 1.16 17.10 23.20
C ASP A 118 0.71 17.33 21.75
N GLU A 119 -0.52 16.92 21.44
CA GLU A 119 -1.12 17.12 20.11
C GLU A 119 -1.30 18.62 19.78
N GLN A 120 -1.46 19.50 20.78
CA GLN A 120 -1.61 20.94 20.58
C GLN A 120 -0.31 21.61 20.12
N ALA A 121 0.83 20.97 20.33
CA ALA A 121 2.12 21.42 19.81
C ALA A 121 2.30 21.19 18.30
N MET A 122 1.38 20.47 17.64
CA MET A 122 1.40 20.23 16.19
C MET A 122 1.34 21.54 15.42
N GLN A 123 2.20 21.68 14.41
CA GLN A 123 2.28 22.84 13.54
C GLN A 123 2.08 22.46 12.07
N TYR A 124 1.74 23.43 11.25
CA TYR A 124 1.59 23.25 9.81
C TYR A 124 2.81 22.58 9.13
N SER A 125 4.02 22.89 9.60
CA SER A 125 5.29 22.31 9.10
C SER A 125 5.48 20.82 9.41
N ASP A 126 4.69 20.25 10.32
CA ASP A 126 4.83 18.87 10.77
C ASP A 126 4.11 17.88 9.83
N TYR A 127 3.07 18.33 9.14
CA TYR A 127 2.25 17.48 8.27
C TYR A 127 3.02 16.74 7.18
N PRO A 128 4.03 17.33 6.50
CA PRO A 128 4.87 16.59 5.55
C PRO A 128 5.63 15.43 6.19
N GLN A 129 6.21 15.64 7.37
CA GLN A 129 6.96 14.58 8.07
C GLN A 129 6.04 13.47 8.55
N MET A 130 4.86 13.83 9.05
CA MET A 130 3.84 12.88 9.46
C MET A 130 3.36 12.03 8.26
N ALA A 131 3.11 12.64 7.10
CA ALA A 131 2.72 11.93 5.89
C ALA A 131 3.82 10.98 5.39
N LEU A 132 5.08 11.42 5.39
CA LEU A 132 6.23 10.57 5.02
C LEU A 132 6.43 9.40 6.00
N GLY A 133 6.21 9.62 7.28
CA GLY A 133 6.23 8.55 8.29
C GLY A 133 5.13 7.52 8.03
N HIS A 134 3.92 8.01 7.75
CA HIS A 134 2.79 7.14 7.41
C HIS A 134 3.04 6.35 6.12
N GLN A 135 3.62 6.95 5.08
CA GLN A 135 4.00 6.26 3.85
C GLN A 135 4.96 5.08 4.11
N ARG A 136 5.92 5.24 5.00
CA ARG A 136 6.83 4.12 5.38
C ARG A 136 6.08 2.94 5.99
N TYR A 137 5.06 3.21 6.80
CA TYR A 137 4.21 2.16 7.38
C TYR A 137 3.38 1.47 6.32
N ILE A 138 2.83 2.23 5.37
CA ILE A 138 2.10 1.70 4.21
C ILE A 138 3.02 0.82 3.36
N ASP A 139 4.22 1.29 3.02
CA ASP A 139 5.21 0.54 2.24
C ASP A 139 5.60 -0.77 2.93
N TYR A 140 5.79 -0.73 4.25
CA TYR A 140 6.06 -1.93 5.02
C TYR A 140 4.89 -2.90 4.98
N ALA A 141 3.66 -2.42 5.18
CA ALA A 141 2.46 -3.24 5.15
C ALA A 141 2.26 -3.88 3.77
N VAL A 142 2.40 -3.12 2.67
CA VAL A 142 2.29 -3.61 1.29
C VAL A 142 3.36 -4.66 0.99
N ARG A 143 4.60 -4.42 1.42
CA ARG A 143 5.72 -5.35 1.20
C ARG A 143 5.51 -6.72 1.84
N HIS A 144 4.80 -6.76 2.96
CA HIS A 144 4.54 -7.99 3.72
C HIS A 144 3.10 -8.50 3.58
N ALA A 145 2.30 -7.88 2.73
CA ALA A 145 0.90 -8.22 2.57
C ALA A 145 0.66 -9.62 2.01
N HIS A 146 -0.39 -10.25 2.50
CA HIS A 146 -0.99 -11.41 1.86
C HIS A 146 -2.18 -10.98 1.01
N LYS A 147 -1.92 -10.62 -0.26
CA LYS A 147 -2.88 -10.15 -1.28
C LYS A 147 -3.40 -8.73 -1.06
N VAL A 148 -3.75 -8.36 0.17
CA VAL A 148 -4.26 -7.02 0.54
C VAL A 148 -3.48 -6.47 1.73
N ALA A 149 -3.28 -5.15 1.78
CA ALA A 149 -2.80 -4.42 2.96
C ALA A 149 -3.94 -3.54 3.47
N ILE A 150 -4.18 -3.53 4.79
CA ILE A 150 -5.24 -2.74 5.42
C ILE A 150 -4.60 -1.51 6.07
N ILE A 151 -5.04 -0.32 5.68
CA ILE A 151 -4.41 0.93 6.06
C ILE A 151 -5.36 1.72 6.99
N ASP A 152 -4.88 2.07 8.18
CA ASP A 152 -5.58 2.94 9.11
C ASP A 152 -5.28 4.39 8.75
N THR A 153 -6.29 5.09 8.26
CA THR A 153 -6.18 6.47 7.79
C THR A 153 -5.44 6.58 6.43
N ASP A 154 -5.57 7.70 5.78
CA ASP A 154 -4.93 8.05 4.52
C ASP A 154 -4.47 9.52 4.49
N PHE A 155 -3.87 9.95 3.37
CA PHE A 155 -3.41 11.33 3.22
C PHE A 155 -4.57 12.34 3.06
N ILE A 156 -5.76 11.91 2.62
CA ILE A 156 -6.97 12.75 2.58
C ILE A 156 -7.41 13.08 4.01
N THR A 157 -7.37 12.11 4.91
CA THR A 157 -7.67 12.33 6.33
C THR A 157 -6.63 13.23 6.98
N THR A 158 -5.34 13.03 6.69
CA THR A 158 -4.27 13.93 7.14
C THR A 158 -4.49 15.36 6.63
N GLN A 159 -4.90 15.53 5.37
CA GLN A 159 -5.25 16.84 4.81
C GLN A 159 -6.48 17.44 5.50
N ALA A 160 -7.49 16.62 5.84
CA ALA A 160 -8.66 17.07 6.56
C ALA A 160 -8.28 17.60 7.96
N PHE A 161 -7.40 16.92 8.67
CA PHE A 161 -6.86 17.41 9.94
C PHE A 161 -6.06 18.71 9.78
N CYS A 162 -5.20 18.79 8.76
CA CYS A 162 -4.46 20.01 8.45
C CYS A 162 -5.42 21.21 8.24
N ILE A 163 -6.46 21.04 7.45
CA ILE A 163 -7.47 22.10 7.23
C ILE A 163 -8.25 22.40 8.52
N GLN A 164 -8.59 21.38 9.31
CA GLN A 164 -9.36 21.56 10.56
C GLN A 164 -8.59 22.36 11.61
N TYR A 165 -7.29 22.12 11.77
CA TYR A 165 -6.49 22.73 12.81
C TYR A 165 -5.74 23.98 12.33
N GLU A 166 -5.26 23.99 11.08
CA GLU A 166 -4.45 25.09 10.53
C GLU A 166 -5.26 26.05 9.63
N GLY A 167 -6.52 25.74 9.36
CA GLY A 167 -7.40 26.54 8.50
C GLY A 167 -7.05 26.54 7.01
N LYS A 168 -6.06 25.76 6.57
CA LYS A 168 -5.59 25.70 5.19
C LYS A 168 -5.08 24.32 4.79
N ALA A 169 -5.19 24.00 3.51
CA ALA A 169 -4.63 22.79 2.93
C ALA A 169 -3.09 22.87 2.81
N HIS A 170 -2.42 21.72 2.85
CA HIS A 170 -0.97 21.64 2.65
C HIS A 170 -0.66 21.09 1.25
N PRO A 171 0.10 21.82 0.39
CA PRO A 171 0.39 21.38 -0.99
C PRO A 171 1.12 20.04 -1.08
N PHE A 172 1.99 19.73 -0.11
CA PHE A 172 2.68 18.46 -0.04
C PHE A 172 1.69 17.28 0.13
N LEU A 173 0.66 17.45 0.96
CA LEU A 173 -0.38 16.43 1.12
C LEU A 173 -1.22 16.27 -0.14
N ASP A 174 -1.51 17.36 -0.88
CA ASP A 174 -2.16 17.30 -2.19
C ASP A 174 -1.35 16.44 -3.18
N SER A 175 -0.02 16.55 -3.14
CA SER A 175 0.87 15.73 -3.96
C SER A 175 0.85 14.27 -3.52
N MET A 176 0.92 13.99 -2.22
CA MET A 176 0.86 12.63 -1.68
C MET A 176 -0.45 11.92 -2.03
N ILE A 177 -1.58 12.60 -1.93
CA ILE A 177 -2.90 12.06 -2.28
C ILE A 177 -2.94 11.62 -3.75
N LYS A 178 -2.37 12.42 -4.64
CA LYS A 178 -2.35 12.13 -6.10
C LYS A 178 -1.38 11.03 -6.48
N GLU A 179 -0.21 11.00 -5.83
CA GLU A 179 0.85 10.05 -6.14
C GLU A 179 0.59 8.65 -5.56
N TYR A 180 -0.09 8.58 -4.41
CA TYR A 180 -0.34 7.33 -3.68
C TYR A 180 -1.83 7.03 -3.51
N PRO A 181 -2.58 6.78 -4.61
CA PRO A 181 -3.98 6.38 -4.51
C PRO A 181 -4.12 4.98 -3.92
N PHE A 182 -5.18 4.75 -3.17
CA PHE A 182 -5.54 3.44 -2.66
C PHE A 182 -6.47 2.71 -3.64
N ASP A 183 -6.38 1.37 -3.72
CA ASP A 183 -7.28 0.57 -4.57
C ASP A 183 -8.73 0.63 -4.09
N VAL A 184 -8.94 0.68 -2.77
CA VAL A 184 -10.25 0.79 -2.14
C VAL A 184 -10.17 1.75 -0.95
N THR A 185 -11.13 2.65 -0.85
CA THR A 185 -11.30 3.55 0.29
C THR A 185 -12.65 3.33 0.94
N ILE A 186 -12.67 3.07 2.25
CA ILE A 186 -13.88 2.84 3.05
C ILE A 186 -14.01 3.96 4.07
N LEU A 187 -15.04 4.80 3.90
CA LEU A 187 -15.37 5.85 4.85
C LEU A 187 -16.38 5.38 5.89
N LEU A 188 -15.96 5.29 7.15
CA LEU A 188 -16.84 4.93 8.26
C LEU A 188 -17.77 6.09 8.62
N LYS A 189 -19.02 5.74 8.93
CA LYS A 189 -19.98 6.71 9.47
C LYS A 189 -19.60 7.08 10.90
N ASN A 190 -19.87 8.33 11.24
CA ASN A 190 -19.60 8.87 12.58
C ASN A 190 -20.80 8.67 13.53
N ASN A 191 -21.27 7.42 13.65
CA ASN A 191 -22.45 7.04 14.43
C ASN A 191 -22.12 6.25 15.72
N THR A 192 -20.82 6.11 16.02
CA THR A 192 -20.34 5.48 17.25
C THR A 192 -20.25 6.49 18.39
N LYS A 193 -20.39 6.01 19.64
CA LYS A 193 -20.16 6.85 20.82
C LYS A 193 -18.70 7.32 20.85
N TRP A 194 -18.50 8.61 21.12
CA TRP A 194 -17.15 9.15 21.28
C TRP A 194 -16.53 8.61 22.58
N VAL A 195 -15.27 8.25 22.51
CA VAL A 195 -14.50 7.75 23.65
C VAL A 195 -13.20 8.57 23.71
N ASP A 196 -12.93 9.15 24.84
CA ASP A 196 -11.68 9.84 25.13
C ASP A 196 -10.54 8.82 25.27
N ASP A 197 -9.42 9.08 24.63
CA ASP A 197 -8.19 8.27 24.73
C ASP A 197 -6.97 9.14 25.09
N GLY A 198 -7.22 10.38 25.53
CA GLY A 198 -6.17 11.33 25.94
C GLY A 198 -5.51 12.10 24.79
N LEU A 199 -5.77 11.73 23.54
CA LEU A 199 -5.21 12.41 22.35
C LEU A 199 -6.29 12.97 21.41
N ARG A 200 -7.56 12.75 21.70
CA ARG A 200 -8.68 13.16 20.84
C ARG A 200 -9.21 14.52 21.23
N SER A 201 -9.30 15.42 20.28
CA SER A 201 -9.76 16.80 20.48
C SER A 201 -11.15 17.09 19.92
N LEU A 202 -11.70 16.23 19.04
CA LEU A 202 -13.02 16.42 18.42
C LEU A 202 -14.16 15.75 19.21
N GLY A 203 -14.21 15.95 20.53
CA GLY A 203 -15.23 15.35 21.41
C GLY A 203 -16.67 15.84 21.19
N ASN A 204 -16.84 16.99 20.57
CA ASN A 204 -18.14 17.59 20.31
C ASN A 204 -18.79 17.00 19.05
N GLN A 205 -20.04 16.57 19.15
CA GLN A 205 -20.79 15.95 18.03
C GLN A 205 -20.86 16.87 16.79
N LYS A 206 -20.98 18.16 16.96
CA LYS A 206 -21.01 19.15 15.88
C LYS A 206 -19.67 19.17 15.13
N GLN A 207 -18.55 19.20 15.86
CA GLN A 207 -17.19 19.17 15.27
C GLN A 207 -16.96 17.86 14.51
N ARG A 208 -17.37 16.72 15.06
CA ARG A 208 -17.29 15.41 14.39
C ARG A 208 -18.11 15.37 13.09
N GLN A 209 -19.30 15.98 13.08
CA GLN A 209 -20.11 16.08 11.86
C GLN A 209 -19.47 16.99 10.82
N GLN A 210 -18.91 18.13 11.23
CA GLN A 210 -18.19 19.04 10.34
C GLN A 210 -16.96 18.37 9.73
N PHE A 211 -16.18 17.68 10.54
CA PHE A 211 -15.03 16.91 10.05
C PHE A 211 -15.43 15.83 9.07
N GLN A 212 -16.51 15.09 9.33
CA GLN A 212 -17.04 14.08 8.42
C GLN A 212 -17.49 14.68 7.07
N GLN A 213 -18.09 15.87 7.09
CA GLN A 213 -18.48 16.59 5.87
C GLN A 213 -17.24 17.08 5.09
N LEU A 214 -16.23 17.60 5.81
CA LEU A 214 -14.96 17.98 5.19
C LEU A 214 -14.28 16.79 4.52
N LEU A 215 -14.23 15.65 5.21
CA LEU A 215 -13.63 14.43 4.68
C LEU A 215 -14.33 13.94 3.42
N LYS A 216 -15.68 13.94 3.40
CA LYS A 216 -16.46 13.64 2.19
C LYS A 216 -16.13 14.59 1.03
N LYS A 217 -16.10 15.89 1.33
CA LYS A 217 -15.79 16.92 0.33
C LYS A 217 -14.40 16.77 -0.28
N LEU A 218 -13.43 16.33 0.52
CA LEU A 218 -12.09 16.03 0.02
C LEU A 218 -12.06 14.74 -0.81
N LEU A 219 -12.78 13.70 -0.39
CA LEU A 219 -12.92 12.46 -1.16
C LEU A 219 -13.58 12.70 -2.53
N ASP A 220 -14.56 13.60 -2.60
CA ASP A 220 -15.22 13.96 -3.87
C ASP A 220 -14.30 14.82 -4.78
N LYS A 221 -13.27 15.47 -4.21
CA LYS A 221 -12.32 16.32 -4.94
C LYS A 221 -11.21 15.49 -5.59
N TYR A 222 -10.76 14.43 -4.94
CA TYR A 222 -9.61 13.64 -5.37
C TYR A 222 -10.00 12.29 -5.98
#